data_5a05c186bba9af3f0c8b306a38a7fd53
#
_entry.id   5a05c186bba9af3f0c8b306a38a7fd53
#
_cell.length_a   1.000
_cell.length_b   1.000
_cell.length_c   1.000
_cell.angle_alpha   90.00
_cell.angle_beta   90.00
_cell.angle_gamma   90.00
#
_symmetry.space_group_name_H-M   'P 1'
#
loop_
_entity.id
_entity.type
_entity.pdbx_description
1 polymer ?
#
loop_
_entity_poly.entity_id
_entity_poly.type
_entity_poly.pdbx_seq_one_letter_code
_entity_poly.pdbx_strand_id
1 'polypeptide(L)'
;FQPHAYCGPETGVRDCVSYVLKQNNLFFVFTTPLSFNHPATEWLSIHGDGVRDIAIRVECDKEAHDSCESRGAVSVMLPTVTEDENGKFGKSSIQTYGDTIHSFIWRDEYKGLWAPGFEALTLPDVPSEDPGFIRADHIVGNVELDKMDVWSEFYERVFGFTTFVRFDEKDISTQYSALKSIVVRSKNWKVMMPINEPAEGKKKSQIEEYLDFNEGPGVQHIAIQTGDIIKTISALRKNGVEFLEVPDTYYDTLSQRVGEIDEDLETLKELKILVDKDKDGYLLQLFTKPLEDRPTLFIEIIQRKGSRGFGQGNFQALFESIELEQEKRGNL
;
A
#
# COMPACT_ATOMS: atom_id res chain seq x y z
N PHE A 1 2.57 -5.77 -14.27
CA PHE A 1 1.36 -6.55 -14.05
C PHE A 1 0.80 -7.05 -15.38
N GLN A 2 0.19 -8.24 -15.37
CA GLN A 2 -0.46 -8.82 -16.52
C GLN A 2 -1.99 -8.75 -16.36
N PRO A 3 -2.75 -8.46 -17.43
CA PRO A 3 -4.20 -8.62 -17.44
C PRO A 3 -4.58 -10.04 -17.03
N HIS A 4 -5.56 -10.19 -16.13
CA HIS A 4 -5.91 -11.51 -15.59
C HIS A 4 -7.39 -11.82 -15.70
N ALA A 5 -8.25 -10.95 -15.17
CA ALA A 5 -9.69 -11.19 -15.20
C ALA A 5 -10.48 -9.87 -15.33
N TYR A 6 -11.69 -9.98 -15.82
CA TYR A 6 -12.62 -8.90 -16.04
C TYR A 6 -14.02 -9.27 -15.56
N CYS A 7 -14.74 -8.30 -15.02
CA CYS A 7 -16.15 -8.41 -14.68
C CYS A 7 -16.83 -7.07 -15.01
N GLY A 8 -17.95 -7.12 -15.70
CA GLY A 8 -18.70 -5.92 -16.13
C GLY A 8 -19.96 -6.26 -16.92
N PRO A 9 -20.53 -5.33 -17.66
CA PRO A 9 -21.76 -5.53 -18.42
C PRO A 9 -21.72 -6.73 -19.37
N GLU A 10 -20.57 -7.01 -19.96
CA GLU A 10 -20.36 -8.14 -20.89
C GLU A 10 -20.42 -9.48 -20.18
N THR A 11 -20.09 -9.54 -18.89
CA THR A 11 -20.20 -10.74 -18.05
C THR A 11 -21.47 -10.76 -17.20
N GLY A 12 -22.42 -9.83 -17.48
CA GLY A 12 -23.73 -9.75 -16.80
C GLY A 12 -23.77 -8.89 -15.54
N VAL A 13 -22.66 -8.30 -15.12
CA VAL A 13 -22.58 -7.35 -13.98
C VAL A 13 -22.79 -5.92 -14.50
N ARG A 14 -23.86 -5.24 -14.07
CA ARG A 14 -24.29 -3.97 -14.66
C ARG A 14 -24.04 -2.75 -13.79
N ASP A 15 -23.67 -2.95 -12.54
CA ASP A 15 -23.51 -1.88 -11.56
C ASP A 15 -22.06 -1.44 -11.38
N CYS A 16 -21.10 -2.23 -11.88
CA CYS A 16 -19.67 -1.88 -11.90
C CYS A 16 -18.90 -2.57 -13.03
N VAL A 17 -17.69 -2.09 -13.25
CA VAL A 17 -16.66 -2.75 -14.06
C VAL A 17 -15.45 -3.01 -13.18
N SER A 18 -14.89 -4.20 -13.21
CA SER A 18 -13.69 -4.55 -12.47
C SER A 18 -12.65 -5.23 -13.37
N TYR A 19 -11.43 -4.71 -13.32
CA TYR A 19 -10.26 -5.27 -13.98
C TYR A 19 -9.31 -5.85 -12.94
N VAL A 20 -8.92 -7.10 -13.09
CA VAL A 20 -7.93 -7.75 -12.24
C VAL A 20 -6.61 -7.81 -12.97
N LEU A 21 -5.61 -7.17 -12.41
CA LEU A 21 -4.22 -7.27 -12.85
C LEU A 21 -3.43 -8.12 -11.85
N LYS A 22 -2.55 -8.97 -12.36
CA LYS A 22 -1.81 -9.92 -11.54
C LYS A 22 -0.32 -9.90 -11.87
N GLN A 23 0.50 -10.04 -10.82
CA GLN A 23 1.90 -10.44 -10.94
C GLN A 23 2.28 -11.34 -9.77
N ASN A 24 2.68 -12.58 -10.03
CA ASN A 24 2.96 -13.58 -9.00
C ASN A 24 1.76 -13.72 -8.03
N ASN A 25 1.95 -13.43 -6.73
CA ASN A 25 0.93 -13.48 -5.69
C ASN A 25 0.26 -12.12 -5.42
N LEU A 26 0.55 -11.11 -6.22
CA LEU A 26 0.01 -9.77 -6.07
C LEU A 26 -1.13 -9.56 -7.07
N PHE A 27 -2.27 -9.11 -6.56
CA PHE A 27 -3.46 -8.79 -7.34
C PHE A 27 -3.85 -7.33 -7.06
N PHE A 28 -4.11 -6.59 -8.13
CA PHE A 28 -4.84 -5.33 -8.07
C PHE A 28 -6.19 -5.49 -8.75
N VAL A 29 -7.24 -5.04 -8.09
CA VAL A 29 -8.60 -5.03 -8.63
C VAL A 29 -9.04 -3.58 -8.77
N PHE A 30 -9.13 -3.10 -9.99
CA PHE A 30 -9.59 -1.76 -10.32
C PHE A 30 -11.08 -1.80 -10.62
N THR A 31 -11.86 -1.16 -9.76
CA THR A 31 -13.33 -1.16 -9.88
C THR A 31 -13.85 0.25 -10.12
N THR A 32 -14.62 0.41 -11.19
CA THR A 32 -15.36 1.63 -11.50
C THR A 32 -16.86 1.35 -11.35
N PRO A 33 -17.60 2.07 -10.49
CA PRO A 33 -19.04 1.94 -10.38
C PRO A 33 -19.72 2.50 -11.62
N LEU A 34 -20.77 1.82 -12.08
CA LEU A 34 -21.62 2.26 -13.19
C LEU A 34 -23.04 2.67 -12.72
N SER A 35 -23.31 2.52 -11.44
CA SER A 35 -24.60 2.80 -10.80
C SER A 35 -24.44 3.68 -9.58
N PHE A 36 -25.34 4.63 -9.38
CA PHE A 36 -25.39 5.45 -8.17
C PHE A 36 -25.56 4.65 -6.88
N ASN A 37 -26.14 3.46 -6.96
CA ASN A 37 -26.37 2.61 -5.79
C ASN A 37 -25.15 1.71 -5.47
N HIS A 38 -24.10 1.71 -6.29
CA HIS A 38 -22.91 0.92 -6.00
C HIS A 38 -22.13 1.54 -4.83
N PRO A 39 -21.66 0.75 -3.84
CA PRO A 39 -21.00 1.28 -2.65
C PRO A 39 -19.73 2.13 -2.92
N ALA A 40 -19.06 1.90 -4.05
CA ALA A 40 -17.90 2.70 -4.43
C ALA A 40 -18.26 4.06 -5.04
N THR A 41 -19.52 4.35 -5.37
CA THR A 41 -19.89 5.62 -6.02
C THR A 41 -19.71 6.79 -5.05
N GLU A 42 -20.25 6.67 -3.84
CA GLU A 42 -20.08 7.68 -2.79
C GLU A 42 -18.61 7.82 -2.41
N TRP A 43 -17.92 6.71 -2.22
CA TRP A 43 -16.50 6.69 -1.89
C TRP A 43 -15.66 7.46 -2.92
N LEU A 44 -15.86 7.19 -4.23
CA LEU A 44 -15.17 7.90 -5.31
C LEU A 44 -15.50 9.38 -5.36
N SER A 45 -16.75 9.77 -5.04
CA SER A 45 -17.14 11.19 -5.05
C SER A 45 -16.42 12.00 -3.97
N ILE A 46 -16.05 11.37 -2.86
CA ILE A 46 -15.34 11.98 -1.73
C ILE A 46 -13.83 11.91 -1.98
N HIS A 47 -13.30 10.71 -2.14
CA HIS A 47 -11.87 10.44 -2.11
C HIS A 47 -11.16 10.53 -3.46
N GLY A 48 -11.91 10.46 -4.58
CA GLY A 48 -11.31 10.26 -5.91
C GLY A 48 -10.77 8.83 -6.06
N ASP A 49 -9.81 8.62 -6.96
CA ASP A 49 -9.18 7.32 -7.13
C ASP A 49 -8.25 7.01 -5.95
N GLY A 50 -8.26 5.75 -5.49
CA GLY A 50 -7.47 5.34 -4.34
C GLY A 50 -7.80 3.92 -3.87
N VAL A 51 -7.31 3.56 -2.69
CA VAL A 51 -7.48 2.23 -2.11
C VAL A 51 -8.67 2.19 -1.16
N ARG A 52 -9.77 1.62 -1.61
CA ARG A 52 -10.97 1.41 -0.80
C ARG A 52 -10.92 0.12 0.02
N ASP A 53 -10.33 -0.94 -0.51
CA ASP A 53 -10.40 -2.30 0.07
C ASP A 53 -9.00 -2.92 0.13
N ILE A 54 -8.55 -3.24 1.34
CA ILE A 54 -7.34 -4.02 1.59
C ILE A 54 -7.76 -5.46 1.87
N ALA A 55 -7.76 -6.28 0.81
CA ALA A 55 -8.20 -7.66 0.90
C ALA A 55 -7.13 -8.59 1.49
N ILE A 56 -7.53 -9.43 2.44
CA ILE A 56 -6.68 -10.40 3.12
C ILE A 56 -7.17 -11.81 2.80
N ARG A 57 -6.30 -12.66 2.26
CA ARG A 57 -6.62 -14.06 2.05
C ARG A 57 -6.63 -14.80 3.38
N VAL A 58 -7.70 -15.54 3.64
CA VAL A 58 -7.94 -16.30 4.87
C VAL A 58 -8.32 -17.75 4.55
N GLU A 59 -8.20 -18.65 5.53
CA GLU A 59 -8.60 -20.05 5.41
C GLU A 59 -10.12 -20.23 5.49
N CYS A 60 -10.84 -19.31 6.14
CA CYS A 60 -12.29 -19.25 6.21
C CYS A 60 -12.73 -17.79 6.45
N ASP A 61 -13.46 -17.21 5.50
CA ASP A 61 -13.93 -15.82 5.57
C ASP A 61 -14.93 -15.63 6.71
N LYS A 62 -15.80 -16.62 6.96
CA LYS A 62 -16.77 -16.56 8.04
C LYS A 62 -16.10 -16.55 9.43
N GLU A 63 -15.14 -17.45 9.67
CA GLU A 63 -14.43 -17.51 10.96
C GLU A 63 -13.60 -16.24 11.20
N ALA A 64 -12.96 -15.72 10.16
CA ALA A 64 -12.21 -14.47 10.25
C ALA A 64 -13.12 -13.29 10.58
N HIS A 65 -14.26 -13.17 9.89
CA HIS A 65 -15.26 -12.13 10.13
C HIS A 65 -15.84 -12.21 11.54
N ASP A 66 -16.39 -13.39 11.94
CA ASP A 66 -17.01 -13.58 13.25
C ASP A 66 -16.01 -13.29 14.39
N SER A 67 -14.76 -13.71 14.20
CA SER A 67 -13.68 -13.43 15.16
C SER A 67 -13.41 -11.93 15.31
N CYS A 68 -13.36 -11.18 14.20
CA CYS A 68 -13.16 -9.73 14.21
C CYS A 68 -14.38 -9.01 14.81
N GLU A 69 -15.59 -9.39 14.41
CA GLU A 69 -16.84 -8.79 14.92
C GLU A 69 -16.99 -9.01 16.42
N SER A 70 -16.70 -10.22 16.93
CA SER A 70 -16.74 -10.51 18.37
C SER A 70 -15.75 -9.68 19.19
N ARG A 71 -14.73 -9.12 18.56
CA ARG A 71 -13.74 -8.22 19.15
C ARG A 71 -14.02 -6.74 18.87
N GLY A 72 -15.21 -6.42 18.34
CA GLY A 72 -15.71 -5.06 18.15
C GLY A 72 -15.39 -4.44 16.80
N ALA A 73 -15.15 -5.23 15.75
CA ALA A 73 -15.17 -4.73 14.39
C ALA A 73 -16.60 -4.43 13.92
N VAL A 74 -16.73 -3.42 13.07
CA VAL A 74 -18.01 -3.10 12.41
C VAL A 74 -18.07 -3.86 11.10
N SER A 75 -19.11 -4.69 10.93
CA SER A 75 -19.36 -5.43 9.70
C SER A 75 -19.83 -4.49 8.59
N VAL A 76 -19.22 -4.60 7.42
CA VAL A 76 -19.62 -3.92 6.17
C VAL A 76 -20.31 -4.89 5.22
N MET A 77 -19.81 -6.11 5.14
CA MET A 77 -20.39 -7.19 4.35
C MET A 77 -20.37 -8.48 5.17
N LEU A 78 -21.53 -9.06 5.40
CA LEU A 78 -21.63 -10.36 6.05
C LEU A 78 -20.99 -11.47 5.21
N PRO A 79 -20.47 -12.54 5.84
CA PRO A 79 -19.91 -13.67 5.13
C PRO A 79 -20.88 -14.22 4.07
N THR A 80 -20.42 -14.20 2.84
CA THR A 80 -21.21 -14.62 1.68
C THR A 80 -20.38 -15.57 0.83
N VAL A 81 -20.93 -16.74 0.53
CA VAL A 81 -20.30 -17.72 -0.35
C VAL A 81 -21.04 -17.72 -1.67
N THR A 82 -20.30 -17.53 -2.76
CA THR A 82 -20.77 -17.69 -4.14
C THR A 82 -20.12 -18.93 -4.76
N GLU A 83 -20.81 -19.57 -5.71
CA GLU A 83 -20.36 -20.81 -6.35
C GLU A 83 -20.65 -20.78 -7.86
N ASP A 84 -19.72 -21.29 -8.65
CA ASP A 84 -19.89 -21.58 -10.08
C ASP A 84 -19.23 -22.93 -10.42
N GLU A 85 -19.06 -23.23 -11.70
CA GLU A 85 -18.40 -24.46 -12.15
C GLU A 85 -16.94 -24.59 -11.70
N ASN A 86 -16.30 -23.50 -11.27
CA ASN A 86 -14.91 -23.48 -10.79
C ASN A 86 -14.80 -23.67 -9.27
N GLY A 87 -15.92 -23.75 -8.55
CA GLY A 87 -15.96 -24.01 -7.12
C GLY A 87 -16.53 -22.86 -6.29
N LYS A 88 -16.16 -22.83 -5.02
CA LYS A 88 -16.69 -21.88 -4.02
C LYS A 88 -15.71 -20.74 -3.74
N PHE A 89 -16.28 -19.54 -3.60
CA PHE A 89 -15.59 -18.32 -3.25
C PHE A 89 -16.33 -17.63 -2.11
N GLY A 90 -15.62 -17.35 -1.01
CA GLY A 90 -16.17 -16.66 0.15
C GLY A 90 -15.59 -15.25 0.27
N LYS A 91 -16.45 -14.30 0.62
CA LYS A 91 -16.08 -12.91 0.92
C LYS A 91 -16.91 -12.37 2.06
N SER A 92 -16.23 -11.61 2.96
CA SER A 92 -16.85 -10.76 3.98
C SER A 92 -16.00 -9.52 4.16
N SER A 93 -16.50 -8.47 4.82
CA SER A 93 -15.73 -7.25 5.03
C SER A 93 -16.06 -6.56 6.34
N ILE A 94 -15.06 -5.91 6.91
CA ILE A 94 -15.16 -5.05 8.09
C ILE A 94 -14.61 -3.65 7.80
N GLN A 95 -15.08 -2.66 8.54
CA GLN A 95 -14.58 -1.30 8.46
C GLN A 95 -13.24 -1.16 9.18
N THR A 96 -12.36 -0.32 8.65
CA THR A 96 -11.14 0.17 9.30
C THR A 96 -11.12 1.70 9.30
N TYR A 97 -9.96 2.35 9.29
CA TYR A 97 -9.86 3.81 9.34
C TYR A 97 -10.54 4.48 8.14
N GLY A 98 -11.20 5.60 8.40
CA GLY A 98 -11.98 6.34 7.41
C GLY A 98 -13.03 5.46 6.75
N ASP A 99 -13.10 5.55 5.44
CA ASP A 99 -14.01 4.75 4.59
C ASP A 99 -13.30 3.55 3.95
N THR A 100 -12.11 3.19 4.45
CA THR A 100 -11.37 1.99 4.03
C THR A 100 -11.95 0.75 4.71
N ILE A 101 -11.92 -0.38 3.99
CA ILE A 101 -12.39 -1.67 4.51
C ILE A 101 -11.30 -2.73 4.42
N HIS A 102 -11.44 -3.78 5.23
CA HIS A 102 -10.74 -5.04 5.04
C HIS A 102 -11.72 -6.11 4.58
N SER A 103 -11.45 -6.68 3.41
CA SER A 103 -12.16 -7.88 2.95
C SER A 103 -11.40 -9.15 3.33
N PHE A 104 -12.11 -10.14 3.85
CA PHE A 104 -11.61 -11.49 4.05
C PHE A 104 -11.99 -12.33 2.84
N ILE A 105 -11.00 -12.87 2.13
CA ILE A 105 -11.19 -13.62 0.90
C ILE A 105 -10.81 -15.08 1.14
N TRP A 106 -11.79 -15.97 1.02
CA TRP A 106 -11.60 -17.41 0.99
C TRP A 106 -11.82 -17.94 -0.42
N ARG A 107 -10.79 -18.57 -0.97
CA ARG A 107 -10.83 -19.11 -2.32
C ARG A 107 -10.00 -20.38 -2.51
N ASP A 108 -9.83 -21.16 -1.46
CA ASP A 108 -9.00 -22.37 -1.53
C ASP A 108 -9.69 -23.48 -2.34
N GLU A 109 -11.03 -23.46 -2.38
CA GLU A 109 -11.85 -24.36 -3.20
C GLU A 109 -12.21 -23.78 -4.57
N TYR A 110 -11.76 -22.57 -4.91
CA TYR A 110 -12.06 -21.91 -6.18
C TYR A 110 -10.90 -22.04 -7.16
N LYS A 111 -11.17 -22.66 -8.34
CA LYS A 111 -10.17 -22.90 -9.40
C LYS A 111 -10.23 -21.88 -10.54
N GLY A 112 -11.22 -20.99 -10.54
CA GLY A 112 -11.38 -19.94 -11.53
C GLY A 112 -10.32 -18.83 -11.39
N LEU A 113 -10.36 -17.88 -12.30
CA LEU A 113 -9.36 -16.81 -12.41
C LEU A 113 -9.29 -15.92 -11.17
N TRP A 114 -10.42 -15.33 -10.76
CA TRP A 114 -10.49 -14.43 -9.61
C TRP A 114 -11.65 -14.81 -8.68
N ALA A 115 -12.88 -14.61 -9.11
CA ALA A 115 -14.12 -14.91 -8.38
C ALA A 115 -15.22 -15.28 -9.39
N PRO A 116 -16.36 -15.86 -8.96
CA PRO A 116 -17.51 -16.08 -9.82
C PRO A 116 -17.95 -14.80 -10.54
N GLY A 117 -18.29 -14.91 -11.83
CA GLY A 117 -18.67 -13.79 -12.69
C GLY A 117 -17.50 -13.05 -13.34
N PHE A 118 -16.25 -13.46 -13.07
CA PHE A 118 -15.07 -12.93 -13.75
C PHE A 118 -14.66 -13.86 -14.92
N GLU A 119 -14.41 -13.25 -16.06
CA GLU A 119 -13.89 -13.90 -17.27
C GLU A 119 -12.45 -13.50 -17.54
N ALA A 120 -11.78 -14.21 -18.46
CA ALA A 120 -10.40 -13.90 -18.83
C ALA A 120 -10.29 -12.52 -19.48
N LEU A 121 -9.41 -11.69 -18.94
CA LEU A 121 -9.10 -10.38 -19.53
C LEU A 121 -8.00 -10.53 -20.57
N THR A 122 -8.31 -10.19 -21.81
CA THR A 122 -7.33 -10.07 -22.89
C THR A 122 -7.24 -8.61 -23.32
N LEU A 123 -6.06 -8.01 -23.16
CA LEU A 123 -5.75 -6.68 -23.66
C LEU A 123 -4.75 -6.79 -24.82
N PRO A 124 -4.65 -5.76 -25.68
CA PRO A 124 -3.57 -5.69 -26.65
C PRO A 124 -2.21 -5.85 -25.97
N ASP A 125 -1.32 -6.61 -26.59
CA ASP A 125 0.02 -6.81 -26.05
C ASP A 125 0.79 -5.48 -26.11
N VAL A 126 1.13 -4.96 -24.94
CA VAL A 126 1.96 -3.78 -24.78
C VAL A 126 3.33 -4.26 -24.34
N PRO A 127 4.35 -4.14 -25.20
CA PRO A 127 5.70 -4.55 -24.82
C PRO A 127 6.13 -3.83 -23.54
N SER A 128 6.39 -4.60 -22.50
CA SER A 128 6.88 -4.09 -21.21
C SER A 128 7.89 -5.06 -20.62
N GLU A 129 8.90 -4.52 -19.94
CA GLU A 129 9.81 -5.35 -19.17
C GLU A 129 9.14 -5.80 -17.85
N ASP A 130 9.31 -7.09 -17.50
CA ASP A 130 8.84 -7.59 -16.22
C ASP A 130 9.68 -6.98 -15.08
N PRO A 131 9.08 -6.18 -14.19
CA PRO A 131 9.77 -5.55 -13.07
C PRO A 131 10.14 -6.54 -11.96
N GLY A 132 9.63 -7.79 -11.98
CA GLY A 132 9.98 -8.82 -11.00
C GLY A 132 9.35 -8.63 -9.63
N PHE A 133 8.13 -8.10 -9.53
CA PHE A 133 7.40 -7.98 -8.28
C PHE A 133 7.06 -9.33 -7.67
N ILE A 134 7.20 -9.45 -6.35
CA ILE A 134 6.99 -10.71 -5.63
C ILE A 134 5.65 -10.71 -4.89
N ARG A 135 5.42 -9.69 -4.05
CA ARG A 135 4.23 -9.56 -3.19
C ARG A 135 4.10 -8.13 -2.66
N ALA A 136 2.95 -7.80 -2.08
CA ALA A 136 2.85 -6.66 -1.18
C ALA A 136 3.70 -6.93 0.07
N ASP A 137 4.55 -5.98 0.44
CA ASP A 137 5.36 -6.04 1.65
C ASP A 137 4.58 -5.46 2.83
N HIS A 138 4.12 -4.24 2.70
CA HIS A 138 3.29 -3.55 3.69
C HIS A 138 2.36 -2.53 3.02
N ILE A 139 1.33 -2.09 3.75
CA ILE A 139 0.37 -1.09 3.30
C ILE A 139 0.23 -0.05 4.40
N VAL A 140 0.45 1.21 4.06
CA VAL A 140 0.50 2.32 5.01
C VAL A 140 -0.79 3.11 5.00
N GLY A 141 -1.38 3.29 6.17
CA GLY A 141 -2.53 4.16 6.39
C GLY A 141 -2.15 5.48 7.04
N ASN A 142 -2.73 6.57 6.56
CA ASN A 142 -2.69 7.86 7.23
C ASN A 142 -3.99 8.09 7.99
N VAL A 143 -3.88 8.53 9.23
CA VAL A 143 -5.02 8.83 10.11
C VAL A 143 -4.89 10.24 10.67
N GLU A 144 -5.98 10.75 11.25
CA GLU A 144 -6.00 12.07 11.84
C GLU A 144 -5.11 12.16 13.09
N LEU A 145 -4.82 13.37 13.51
CA LEU A 145 -4.09 13.66 14.75
C LEU A 145 -4.74 12.94 15.94
N ASP A 146 -3.93 12.34 16.80
CA ASP A 146 -4.32 11.57 17.97
C ASP A 146 -5.17 10.31 17.67
N LYS A 147 -5.13 9.80 16.43
CA LYS A 147 -5.84 8.58 16.04
C LYS A 147 -4.93 7.37 15.78
N MET A 148 -3.62 7.54 15.70
CA MET A 148 -2.68 6.45 15.46
C MET A 148 -2.80 5.35 16.54
N ASP A 149 -2.86 5.72 17.81
CA ASP A 149 -3.01 4.75 18.91
C ASP A 149 -4.36 4.04 18.85
N VAL A 150 -5.43 4.77 18.54
CA VAL A 150 -6.79 4.18 18.39
C VAL A 150 -6.79 3.07 17.33
N TRP A 151 -6.15 3.32 16.19
CA TRP A 151 -6.12 2.35 15.10
C TRP A 151 -5.10 1.23 15.32
N SER A 152 -3.97 1.49 15.97
CA SER A 152 -3.06 0.41 16.36
C SER A 152 -3.69 -0.55 17.36
N GLU A 153 -4.40 -0.03 18.39
CA GLU A 153 -5.18 -0.83 19.33
C GLU A 153 -6.32 -1.60 18.64
N PHE A 154 -6.95 -1.01 17.62
CA PHE A 154 -7.92 -1.73 16.78
C PHE A 154 -7.29 -2.97 16.14
N TYR A 155 -6.14 -2.84 15.48
CA TYR A 155 -5.47 -3.99 14.86
C TYR A 155 -5.01 -5.03 15.88
N GLU A 156 -4.54 -4.60 17.04
CA GLU A 156 -4.16 -5.52 18.13
C GLU A 156 -5.36 -6.29 18.66
N ARG A 157 -6.44 -5.59 18.96
CA ARG A 157 -7.66 -6.19 19.51
C ARG A 157 -8.41 -7.04 18.49
N VAL A 158 -8.68 -6.49 17.30
CA VAL A 158 -9.54 -7.10 16.29
C VAL A 158 -8.83 -8.22 15.53
N PHE A 159 -7.60 -7.97 15.06
CA PHE A 159 -6.85 -8.94 14.27
C PHE A 159 -5.89 -9.79 15.11
N GLY A 160 -5.64 -9.42 16.36
CA GLY A 160 -4.61 -10.06 17.18
C GLY A 160 -3.20 -9.79 16.65
N PHE A 161 -3.00 -8.65 16.00
CA PHE A 161 -1.69 -8.19 15.58
C PHE A 161 -0.88 -7.74 16.79
N THR A 162 0.39 -7.49 16.59
CA THR A 162 1.28 -6.96 17.62
C THR A 162 2.00 -5.74 17.09
N THR A 163 2.17 -4.75 17.94
CA THR A 163 3.05 -3.62 17.65
C THR A 163 4.48 -4.13 17.48
N PHE A 164 5.09 -3.76 16.36
CA PHE A 164 6.46 -4.10 16.03
C PHE A 164 7.45 -2.98 16.37
N VAL A 165 7.14 -1.77 15.95
CA VAL A 165 7.96 -0.59 16.18
C VAL A 165 7.08 0.66 16.21
N ARG A 166 7.54 1.66 16.96
CA ARG A 166 6.93 2.99 17.04
C ARG A 166 8.02 4.02 16.77
N PHE A 167 7.69 5.02 15.98
CA PHE A 167 8.50 6.19 15.70
C PHE A 167 7.76 7.43 16.16
N ASP A 168 8.44 8.29 16.89
CA ASP A 168 7.88 9.56 17.32
C ASP A 168 8.39 10.73 16.43
N GLU A 169 7.94 11.94 16.72
CA GLU A 169 8.31 13.14 15.97
C GLU A 169 9.81 13.44 15.96
N LYS A 170 10.58 12.88 16.90
CA LYS A 170 12.05 13.06 16.94
C LYS A 170 12.75 12.09 15.98
N ASP A 171 12.11 10.96 15.71
CA ASP A 171 12.61 9.98 14.76
C ASP A 171 12.31 10.40 13.32
N ILE A 172 11.15 11.08 13.08
CA ILE A 172 10.66 11.41 11.75
C ILE A 172 10.29 12.89 11.68
N SER A 173 11.29 13.74 11.39
CA SER A 173 11.06 15.18 11.23
C SER A 173 12.08 15.83 10.29
N THR A 174 11.66 16.93 9.67
CA THR A 174 12.52 17.89 8.98
C THR A 174 12.51 19.22 9.74
N GLN A 175 13.11 20.26 9.16
CA GLN A 175 12.99 21.61 9.73
C GLN A 175 11.56 22.19 9.60
N TYR A 176 10.68 21.60 8.79
CA TYR A 176 9.35 22.12 8.45
C TYR A 176 8.23 21.30 9.08
N SER A 177 8.27 19.99 8.93
CA SER A 177 7.18 19.12 9.34
C SER A 177 7.68 17.87 10.08
N ALA A 178 6.74 17.17 10.74
CA ALA A 178 6.98 15.92 11.44
C ALA A 178 5.76 15.00 11.32
N LEU A 179 5.97 13.70 11.58
CA LEU A 179 4.89 12.73 11.77
C LEU A 179 5.26 11.73 12.86
N LYS A 180 4.26 11.00 13.33
CA LYS A 180 4.44 9.80 14.15
C LYS A 180 3.99 8.58 13.35
N SER A 181 4.60 7.45 13.60
CA SER A 181 4.26 6.21 12.93
C SER A 181 4.33 5.02 13.89
N ILE A 182 3.40 4.09 13.75
CA ILE A 182 3.40 2.81 14.46
C ILE A 182 3.21 1.69 13.46
N VAL A 183 3.98 0.62 13.57
CA VAL A 183 3.83 -0.54 12.71
C VAL A 183 3.22 -1.68 13.50
N VAL A 184 2.04 -2.13 13.08
CA VAL A 184 1.41 -3.36 13.57
C VAL A 184 1.58 -4.49 12.56
N ARG A 185 1.69 -5.72 13.04
CA ARG A 185 1.93 -6.87 12.15
C ARG A 185 1.26 -8.14 12.64
N SER A 186 0.96 -9.04 11.70
CA SER A 186 0.53 -10.41 11.99
C SER A 186 1.66 -11.25 12.58
N LYS A 187 1.32 -12.32 13.32
CA LYS A 187 2.30 -13.23 13.93
C LYS A 187 3.25 -13.86 12.91
N ASN A 188 2.75 -14.18 11.73
CA ASN A 188 3.52 -14.81 10.65
C ASN A 188 4.26 -13.83 9.75
N TRP A 189 4.24 -12.52 10.05
CA TRP A 189 4.90 -11.45 9.28
C TRP A 189 4.40 -11.28 7.83
N LYS A 190 3.26 -11.86 7.47
CA LYS A 190 2.72 -11.75 6.11
C LYS A 190 1.90 -10.47 5.89
N VAL A 191 1.41 -9.87 6.96
CA VAL A 191 0.65 -8.62 6.92
C VAL A 191 1.32 -7.64 7.88
N MET A 192 1.71 -6.50 7.35
CA MET A 192 2.30 -5.38 8.07
C MET A 192 1.56 -4.11 7.69
N MET A 193 1.13 -3.34 8.69
CA MET A 193 0.34 -2.11 8.53
C MET A 193 1.01 -1.00 9.33
N PRO A 194 1.86 -0.18 8.72
CA PRO A 194 2.24 1.10 9.29
C PRO A 194 1.04 2.05 9.31
N ILE A 195 0.89 2.79 10.41
CA ILE A 195 -0.16 3.78 10.61
C ILE A 195 0.52 5.08 10.99
N ASN A 196 0.28 6.13 10.22
CA ASN A 196 0.88 7.44 10.42
C ASN A 196 -0.16 8.44 10.89
N GLU A 197 0.23 9.32 11.79
CA GLU A 197 -0.52 10.53 12.13
C GLU A 197 0.36 11.77 11.97
N PRO A 198 -0.20 12.97 11.70
CA PRO A 198 0.58 14.20 11.68
C PRO A 198 1.15 14.49 13.07
N ALA A 199 2.25 15.25 13.13
CA ALA A 199 2.78 15.81 14.35
C ALA A 199 2.95 17.32 14.19
N GLU A 200 3.05 18.06 15.32
CA GLU A 200 3.24 19.51 15.28
C GLU A 200 4.51 19.87 14.52
N GLY A 201 4.37 20.76 13.54
CA GLY A 201 5.43 21.27 12.70
C GLY A 201 5.29 22.77 12.44
N LYS A 202 6.27 23.36 11.78
CA LYS A 202 6.22 24.79 11.38
C LYS A 202 5.34 24.99 10.14
N LYS A 203 5.16 23.95 9.36
CA LYS A 203 4.38 23.93 8.13
C LYS A 203 3.53 22.66 8.08
N LYS A 204 2.59 22.64 7.16
CA LYS A 204 1.70 21.51 6.91
C LYS A 204 2.49 20.24 6.56
N SER A 205 2.28 19.18 7.33
CA SER A 205 2.93 17.90 7.07
C SER A 205 2.35 17.21 5.83
N GLN A 206 3.12 16.29 5.26
CA GLN A 206 2.62 15.44 4.17
C GLN A 206 1.39 14.61 4.56
N ILE A 207 1.23 14.28 5.86
CA ILE A 207 0.08 13.54 6.34
C ILE A 207 -1.16 14.45 6.36
N GLU A 208 -1.02 15.70 6.79
CA GLU A 208 -2.10 16.68 6.73
C GLU A 208 -2.49 16.99 5.28
N GLU A 209 -1.51 17.12 4.36
CA GLU A 209 -1.79 17.29 2.93
C GLU A 209 -2.61 16.11 2.40
N TYR A 210 -2.18 14.87 2.73
CA TYR A 210 -2.92 13.67 2.36
C TYR A 210 -4.36 13.70 2.87
N LEU A 211 -4.58 13.97 4.17
CA LEU A 211 -5.90 13.98 4.80
C LEU A 211 -6.83 15.01 4.17
N ASP A 212 -6.30 16.17 3.77
CA ASP A 212 -7.08 17.23 3.11
C ASP A 212 -7.49 16.81 1.69
N PHE A 213 -6.57 16.25 0.90
CA PHE A 213 -6.86 15.84 -0.48
C PHE A 213 -7.69 14.56 -0.56
N ASN A 214 -7.49 13.64 0.38
CA ASN A 214 -8.30 12.41 0.49
C ASN A 214 -9.64 12.65 1.18
N GLU A 215 -9.85 13.84 1.76
CA GLU A 215 -11.03 14.17 2.59
C GLU A 215 -11.21 13.19 3.76
N GLY A 216 -10.10 12.82 4.43
CA GLY A 216 -10.07 11.94 5.58
C GLY A 216 -8.97 10.86 5.55
N PRO A 217 -8.99 9.93 6.52
CA PRO A 217 -8.06 8.80 6.59
C PRO A 217 -8.12 7.89 5.37
N GLY A 218 -6.99 7.25 5.05
CA GLY A 218 -6.95 6.31 3.95
C GLY A 218 -5.54 5.73 3.73
N VAL A 219 -5.35 4.99 2.65
CA VAL A 219 -4.08 4.36 2.30
C VAL A 219 -3.17 5.35 1.60
N GLN A 220 -2.02 5.63 2.22
CA GLN A 220 -1.00 6.52 1.66
C GLN A 220 -0.17 5.82 0.60
N HIS A 221 0.36 4.61 0.89
CA HIS A 221 1.15 3.87 -0.08
C HIS A 221 1.08 2.35 0.11
N ILE A 222 1.44 1.67 -0.96
CA ILE A 222 1.58 0.23 -1.00
C ILE A 222 3.04 -0.07 -1.30
N ALA A 223 3.73 -0.76 -0.41
CA ALA A 223 5.08 -1.23 -0.64
C ALA A 223 5.07 -2.59 -1.35
N ILE A 224 5.76 -2.66 -2.48
CA ILE A 224 5.87 -3.86 -3.31
C ILE A 224 7.29 -4.40 -3.22
N GLN A 225 7.39 -5.65 -2.77
CA GLN A 225 8.68 -6.33 -2.65
C GLN A 225 9.19 -6.82 -4.00
N THR A 226 10.49 -6.62 -4.21
CA THR A 226 11.25 -7.19 -5.33
C THR A 226 12.47 -7.97 -4.83
N GLY A 227 13.01 -8.85 -5.70
CA GLY A 227 14.27 -9.56 -5.45
C GLY A 227 15.50 -8.84 -6.01
N ASP A 228 15.31 -7.86 -6.91
CA ASP A 228 16.36 -7.06 -7.54
C ASP A 228 15.84 -5.67 -7.85
N ILE A 229 16.09 -4.73 -6.95
CA ILE A 229 15.55 -3.37 -7.05
C ILE A 229 16.17 -2.58 -8.21
N ILE A 230 17.42 -2.81 -8.54
CA ILE A 230 18.11 -2.14 -9.65
C ILE A 230 17.42 -2.49 -10.97
N LYS A 231 17.21 -3.79 -11.21
CA LYS A 231 16.46 -4.27 -12.37
C LYS A 231 15.03 -3.74 -12.39
N THR A 232 14.35 -3.80 -11.24
CA THR A 232 12.96 -3.35 -11.10
C THR A 232 12.80 -1.87 -11.43
N ILE A 233 13.60 -1.00 -10.81
CA ILE A 233 13.54 0.46 -11.04
C ILE A 233 13.90 0.80 -12.47
N SER A 234 14.92 0.13 -13.04
CA SER A 234 15.29 0.33 -14.45
C SER A 234 14.14 -0.02 -15.40
N ALA A 235 13.45 -1.16 -15.17
CA ALA A 235 12.30 -1.58 -15.97
C ALA A 235 11.11 -0.61 -15.80
N LEU A 236 10.82 -0.17 -14.57
CA LEU A 236 9.74 0.76 -14.31
C LEU A 236 9.98 2.14 -14.96
N ARG A 237 11.19 2.66 -14.91
CA ARG A 237 11.56 3.91 -15.60
C ARG A 237 11.40 3.81 -17.11
N LYS A 238 11.81 2.68 -17.71
CA LYS A 238 11.59 2.41 -19.14
C LYS A 238 10.10 2.35 -19.50
N ASN A 239 9.27 1.86 -18.59
CA ASN A 239 7.81 1.81 -18.72
C ASN A 239 7.13 3.15 -18.39
N GLY A 240 7.90 4.23 -18.13
CA GLY A 240 7.38 5.59 -17.89
C GLY A 240 6.97 5.90 -16.46
N VAL A 241 7.34 5.06 -15.49
CA VAL A 241 7.04 5.35 -14.06
C VAL A 241 7.99 6.45 -13.56
N GLU A 242 7.41 7.48 -12.96
CA GLU A 242 8.13 8.57 -12.31
C GLU A 242 8.31 8.31 -10.82
N PHE A 243 9.50 8.68 -10.30
CA PHE A 243 9.86 8.52 -8.90
C PHE A 243 10.13 9.87 -8.25
N LEU A 244 10.05 9.91 -6.92
CA LEU A 244 10.47 11.06 -6.13
C LEU A 244 11.97 11.32 -6.31
N GLU A 245 12.35 12.60 -6.31
CA GLU A 245 13.73 13.03 -6.44
C GLU A 245 14.46 12.92 -5.10
N VAL A 246 15.55 12.18 -5.06
CA VAL A 246 16.43 12.07 -3.88
C VAL A 246 17.65 12.98 -4.11
N PRO A 247 17.97 13.90 -3.18
CA PRO A 247 19.14 14.77 -3.30
C PRO A 247 20.45 13.96 -3.40
N ASP A 248 21.37 14.40 -4.25
CA ASP A 248 22.69 13.74 -4.40
C ASP A 248 23.50 13.69 -3.11
N THR A 249 23.31 14.69 -2.24
CA THR A 249 23.95 14.78 -0.91
C THR A 249 23.60 13.61 0.01
N TYR A 250 22.47 12.92 -0.23
CA TYR A 250 22.13 11.69 0.48
C TYR A 250 23.20 10.61 0.32
N TYR A 251 23.81 10.51 -0.87
CA TYR A 251 24.80 9.47 -1.20
C TYR A 251 26.20 9.81 -0.69
N ASP A 252 26.51 11.06 -0.38
CA ASP A 252 27.83 11.48 0.09
C ASP A 252 28.24 10.82 1.42
N THR A 253 27.25 10.46 2.24
CA THR A 253 27.47 9.81 3.55
C THR A 253 26.99 8.34 3.58
N LEU A 254 26.44 7.83 2.47
CA LEU A 254 25.78 6.51 2.44
C LEU A 254 26.71 5.40 2.89
N SER A 255 27.94 5.30 2.35
CA SER A 255 28.89 4.25 2.70
C SER A 255 29.28 4.25 4.19
N GLN A 256 29.29 5.41 4.84
CA GLN A 256 29.55 5.53 6.27
C GLN A 256 28.38 5.04 7.13
N ARG A 257 27.14 5.27 6.65
CA ARG A 257 25.90 4.87 7.36
C ARG A 257 25.65 3.38 7.26
N VAL A 258 25.78 2.80 6.06
CA VAL A 258 25.38 1.41 5.80
C VAL A 258 26.53 0.42 5.78
N GLY A 259 27.79 0.88 5.62
CA GLY A 259 28.97 0.03 5.48
C GLY A 259 28.98 -0.74 4.15
N GLU A 260 29.44 -1.97 4.17
CA GLU A 260 29.48 -2.84 2.97
C GLU A 260 28.08 -3.34 2.64
N ILE A 261 27.71 -3.24 1.36
CA ILE A 261 26.49 -3.79 0.74
C ILE A 261 26.86 -4.44 -0.60
N ASP A 262 25.98 -5.28 -1.14
CA ASP A 262 26.27 -6.03 -2.37
C ASP A 262 26.13 -5.15 -3.64
N GLU A 263 25.29 -4.10 -3.57
CA GLU A 263 24.98 -3.24 -4.71
C GLU A 263 26.06 -2.16 -4.91
N ASP A 264 26.28 -1.80 -6.17
CA ASP A 264 27.18 -0.71 -6.54
C ASP A 264 26.60 0.66 -6.18
N LEU A 265 27.33 1.45 -5.39
CA LEU A 265 26.87 2.74 -4.88
C LEU A 265 26.59 3.79 -5.99
N GLU A 266 27.37 3.77 -7.06
CA GLU A 266 27.15 4.70 -8.19
C GLU A 266 25.85 4.35 -8.91
N THR A 267 25.57 3.07 -9.12
CA THR A 267 24.30 2.60 -9.69
C THR A 267 23.11 2.98 -8.82
N LEU A 268 23.23 2.85 -7.48
CA LEU A 268 22.16 3.28 -6.56
C LEU A 268 21.93 4.78 -6.64
N LYS A 269 22.99 5.58 -6.73
CA LYS A 269 22.91 7.03 -6.88
C LYS A 269 22.27 7.43 -8.22
N GLU A 270 22.66 6.81 -9.32
CA GLU A 270 22.08 7.06 -10.65
C GLU A 270 20.57 6.77 -10.67
N LEU A 271 20.15 5.67 -10.04
CA LEU A 271 18.75 5.26 -9.96
C LEU A 271 17.97 5.92 -8.81
N LYS A 272 18.65 6.71 -7.96
CA LYS A 272 18.05 7.38 -6.79
C LYS A 272 17.51 6.41 -5.73
N ILE A 273 18.10 5.22 -5.61
CA ILE A 273 17.67 4.19 -4.65
C ILE A 273 18.22 4.52 -3.25
N LEU A 274 17.33 4.53 -2.27
CA LEU A 274 17.64 4.72 -0.86
C LEU A 274 18.08 3.40 -0.21
N VAL A 275 18.97 3.47 0.76
CA VAL A 275 19.45 2.29 1.53
C VAL A 275 19.41 2.60 3.01
N ASP A 276 18.88 1.67 3.80
CA ASP A 276 18.93 1.72 5.26
C ASP A 276 19.37 0.38 5.83
N LYS A 277 19.99 0.41 7.01
CA LYS A 277 20.57 -0.76 7.67
C LYS A 277 20.05 -0.87 9.09
N ASP A 278 19.68 -2.08 9.48
CA ASP A 278 19.37 -2.45 10.84
C ASP A 278 20.31 -3.56 11.36
N LYS A 279 20.01 -4.09 12.54
CA LYS A 279 20.79 -5.18 13.15
C LYS A 279 20.71 -6.51 12.38
N ASP A 280 19.68 -6.70 11.58
CA ASP A 280 19.37 -7.97 10.88
C ASP A 280 19.88 -7.95 9.42
N GLY A 281 20.23 -6.76 8.88
CA GLY A 281 20.69 -6.59 7.51
C GLY A 281 20.44 -5.19 6.98
N TYR A 282 20.14 -5.07 5.69
CA TYR A 282 19.79 -3.81 5.07
C TYR A 282 18.58 -3.94 4.13
N LEU A 283 17.99 -2.83 3.80
CA LEU A 283 16.91 -2.73 2.82
C LEU A 283 17.23 -1.61 1.81
N LEU A 284 16.67 -1.77 0.63
CA LEU A 284 16.70 -0.76 -0.43
C LEU A 284 15.28 -0.38 -0.78
N GLN A 285 15.03 0.91 -1.01
CA GLN A 285 13.68 1.40 -1.30
C GLN A 285 13.69 2.63 -2.21
N LEU A 286 12.60 2.81 -2.96
CA LEU A 286 12.35 4.01 -3.74
C LEU A 286 10.84 4.22 -3.87
N PHE A 287 10.41 5.47 -3.95
CA PHE A 287 9.01 5.86 -3.94
C PHE A 287 8.63 6.52 -5.26
N THR A 288 7.48 6.14 -5.81
CA THR A 288 6.93 6.84 -6.98
C THR A 288 6.42 8.23 -6.60
N LYS A 289 6.27 9.10 -7.56
CA LYS A 289 5.37 10.25 -7.40
C LYS A 289 3.94 9.74 -7.15
N PRO A 290 3.04 10.59 -6.62
CA PRO A 290 1.62 10.24 -6.53
C PRO A 290 1.09 9.72 -7.87
N LEU A 291 0.27 8.67 -7.82
CA LEU A 291 -0.26 8.01 -9.00
C LEU A 291 -1.49 8.71 -9.58
N GLU A 292 -2.19 9.43 -8.72
CA GLU A 292 -3.49 10.05 -8.99
C GLU A 292 -3.36 11.57 -9.18
N ASP A 293 -4.42 12.21 -9.66
CA ASP A 293 -4.50 13.67 -9.77
C ASP A 293 -4.38 14.37 -8.41
N ARG A 294 -4.86 13.70 -7.35
CA ARG A 294 -4.67 14.13 -5.97
C ARG A 294 -3.32 13.58 -5.45
N PRO A 295 -2.56 14.35 -4.65
CA PRO A 295 -1.30 13.87 -4.08
C PRO A 295 -1.53 12.93 -2.90
N THR A 296 -2.18 11.81 -3.13
CA THR A 296 -2.60 10.85 -2.12
C THR A 296 -1.84 9.54 -2.22
N LEU A 297 -2.20 8.65 -3.15
CA LEU A 297 -1.64 7.31 -3.26
C LEU A 297 -0.32 7.31 -4.04
N PHE A 298 0.70 6.61 -3.51
CA PHE A 298 1.92 6.30 -4.24
C PHE A 298 2.37 4.85 -3.97
N ILE A 299 3.37 4.38 -4.71
CA ILE A 299 3.94 3.03 -4.55
C ILE A 299 5.36 3.15 -4.02
N GLU A 300 5.70 2.29 -3.07
CA GLU A 300 7.06 2.00 -2.66
C GLU A 300 7.56 0.72 -3.34
N ILE A 301 8.78 0.74 -3.87
CA ILE A 301 9.49 -0.47 -4.29
C ILE A 301 10.52 -0.77 -3.21
N ILE A 302 10.48 -1.98 -2.65
CA ILE A 302 11.35 -2.39 -1.56
C ILE A 302 12.03 -3.72 -1.84
N GLN A 303 13.34 -3.79 -1.57
CA GLN A 303 14.12 -5.02 -1.51
C GLN A 303 14.70 -5.18 -0.11
N ARG A 304 14.52 -6.36 0.49
CA ARG A 304 15.03 -6.68 1.82
C ARG A 304 16.20 -7.67 1.72
N LYS A 305 17.33 -7.28 2.27
CA LYS A 305 18.54 -8.09 2.42
C LYS A 305 18.76 -8.39 3.92
N GLY A 306 17.84 -9.19 4.49
CA GLY A 306 17.84 -9.53 5.92
C GLY A 306 17.08 -8.56 6.81
N SER A 307 17.07 -7.26 6.50
CA SER A 307 16.40 -6.24 7.30
C SER A 307 14.90 -6.50 7.46
N ARG A 308 14.43 -6.26 8.69
CA ARG A 308 13.00 -6.22 9.06
C ARG A 308 12.51 -4.80 9.34
N GLY A 309 13.38 -3.80 9.20
CA GLY A 309 13.08 -2.40 9.43
C GLY A 309 12.17 -1.78 8.36
N PHE A 310 11.93 -0.49 8.52
CA PHE A 310 11.09 0.32 7.63
C PHE A 310 11.83 1.53 7.06
N GLY A 311 13.18 1.49 7.07
CA GLY A 311 13.97 2.54 6.47
C GLY A 311 14.07 3.80 7.34
N GLN A 312 14.21 3.68 8.67
CA GLN A 312 14.32 4.83 9.58
C GLN A 312 15.40 5.81 9.13
N GLY A 313 16.57 5.31 8.71
CA GLY A 313 17.67 6.13 8.20
C GLY A 313 17.36 6.84 6.88
N ASN A 314 16.27 6.50 6.20
CA ASN A 314 15.83 7.12 4.95
C ASN A 314 14.68 8.11 5.16
N PHE A 315 14.07 8.17 6.35
CA PHE A 315 12.90 9.02 6.60
C PHE A 315 13.15 10.49 6.26
N GLN A 316 14.31 11.01 6.67
CA GLN A 316 14.65 12.40 6.37
C GLN A 316 14.69 12.66 4.86
N ALA A 317 15.37 11.79 4.09
CA ALA A 317 15.46 11.95 2.63
C ALA A 317 14.10 11.81 1.94
N LEU A 318 13.25 10.88 2.40
CA LEU A 318 11.88 10.73 1.90
C LEU A 318 11.06 12.00 2.18
N PHE A 319 11.12 12.52 3.41
CA PHE A 319 10.41 13.73 3.81
C PHE A 319 10.82 14.93 2.99
N GLU A 320 12.12 15.19 2.87
CA GLU A 320 12.65 16.28 2.04
C GLU A 320 12.20 16.16 0.58
N SER A 321 12.14 14.93 0.04
CA SER A 321 11.67 14.67 -1.31
C SER A 321 10.17 14.98 -1.47
N ILE A 322 9.34 14.63 -0.49
CA ILE A 322 7.89 14.91 -0.51
C ILE A 322 7.64 16.41 -0.28
N GLU A 323 8.36 17.06 0.65
CA GLU A 323 8.27 18.49 0.89
C GLU A 323 8.63 19.30 -0.38
N LEU A 324 9.62 18.86 -1.15
CA LEU A 324 9.96 19.46 -2.44
C LEU A 324 8.78 19.37 -3.44
N GLU A 325 8.05 18.25 -3.47
CA GLU A 325 6.87 18.13 -4.29
C GLU A 325 5.68 18.97 -3.76
N GLN A 326 5.51 19.08 -2.42
CA GLN A 326 4.54 20.00 -1.81
C GLN A 326 4.84 21.46 -2.16
N GLU A 327 6.11 21.88 -2.14
CA GLU A 327 6.53 23.23 -2.51
C GLU A 327 6.20 23.53 -3.98
N LYS A 328 6.45 22.59 -4.90
CA LYS A 328 6.10 22.73 -6.32
C LYS A 328 4.59 22.92 -6.54
N ARG A 329 3.77 22.30 -5.68
CA ARG A 329 2.30 22.44 -5.68
C ARG A 329 1.81 23.69 -4.92
N GLY A 330 2.66 24.37 -4.17
CA GLY A 330 2.30 25.53 -3.34
C GLY A 330 1.61 25.16 -2.02
N ASN A 331 1.80 23.94 -1.52
CA ASN A 331 1.16 23.40 -0.32
C ASN A 331 2.11 23.29 0.90
N LEU A 332 3.37 23.66 0.74
CA LEU A 332 4.36 23.65 1.84
C LEU A 332 4.46 25.02 2.54
#